data_2f4c4421e8ec290abf218631fbd7f31b
#
_entry.id   2f4c4421e8ec290abf218631fbd7f31b
#
_cell.length_a   1.000
_cell.length_b   1.000
_cell.length_c   1.000
_cell.angle_alpha   90.00
_cell.angle_beta   90.00
_cell.angle_gamma   90.00
#
_symmetry.space_group_name_H-M   'P 1'
#
loop_
_entity.id
_entity.type
_entity.pdbx_description
1 polymer ?
#
loop_
_entity_poly.entity_id
_entity_poly.type
_entity_poly.pdbx_seq_one_letter_code
_entity_poly.pdbx_strand_id
1 'polypeptide(L)'
;IRAKSELARLFKAFEPQVSEEPHIDWIRAIHPLLQLSLERKSHQMVNRYESGDNASTDKVTVDGSVKEDEETVLEEENATRNVPSSVVPLDIQVTKEKHLLIISGPNAGGKSVCLKTVGLLQYMLQCGLSIPIGDRSTTGMFNDIMIDIGDEQSIENDLSTYSSHLMNMKIMMRRANDRTLILIDEFGTGTEPQIGGAIAESVLRQFWQKHAWAVITTHYQNLKHFAEDHPGTVNGAMLYDRHMMCPLFQLAIGRPGSSFAIEIARKTGIPEEVIQDASEIVGSDYIQSDKYLQDIVRDKRYWENKRQTVHSHE
;
A
#
# COMPACT_ATOMS: atom_id res chain seq x y z
N ILE A 1 -2.15 25.75 20.24
CA ILE A 1 -2.33 24.64 21.19
C ILE A 1 -3.73 24.04 21.03
N ARG A 2 -4.83 24.82 21.22
CA ARG A 2 -6.21 24.31 21.17
C ARG A 2 -6.52 23.55 19.86
N ALA A 3 -6.15 24.08 18.70
CA ALA A 3 -6.38 23.43 17.41
C ALA A 3 -5.64 22.08 17.27
N LYS A 4 -4.39 22.00 17.74
CA LYS A 4 -3.62 20.75 17.74
C LYS A 4 -4.25 19.69 18.67
N SER A 5 -4.71 20.11 19.85
CA SER A 5 -5.41 19.22 20.79
C SER A 5 -6.74 18.71 20.23
N GLU A 6 -7.51 19.56 19.55
CA GLU A 6 -8.75 19.15 18.90
C GLU A 6 -8.49 18.15 17.75
N LEU A 7 -7.45 18.40 16.95
CA LEU A 7 -7.04 17.48 15.90
C LEU A 7 -6.61 16.12 16.46
N ALA A 8 -5.84 16.11 17.54
CA ALA A 8 -5.43 14.90 18.23
C ALA A 8 -6.63 14.07 18.73
N ARG A 9 -7.64 14.77 19.28
CA ARG A 9 -8.89 14.13 19.74
C ARG A 9 -9.67 13.53 18.56
N LEU A 10 -9.79 14.27 17.45
CA LEU A 10 -10.50 13.85 16.25
C LEU A 10 -9.93 12.54 15.67
N PHE A 11 -8.61 12.43 15.59
CA PHE A 11 -7.95 11.27 15.04
C PHE A 11 -7.60 10.18 16.07
N LYS A 12 -8.00 10.36 17.33
CA LYS A 12 -7.55 9.49 18.43
C LYS A 12 -6.04 9.34 18.43
N ALA A 13 -5.35 10.45 18.17
CA ALA A 13 -3.91 10.49 17.99
C ALA A 13 -3.17 10.36 19.32
N PHE A 14 -2.00 9.75 19.25
CA PHE A 14 -1.11 9.50 20.37
C PHE A 14 0.18 10.30 20.21
N GLU A 15 0.88 10.54 21.29
CA GLU A 15 2.23 11.10 21.28
C GLU A 15 3.21 9.93 21.42
N PRO A 16 3.94 9.56 20.34
CA PRO A 16 4.91 8.45 20.41
C PRO A 16 6.13 8.84 21.23
N GLN A 17 6.90 7.86 21.63
CA GLN A 17 8.26 8.11 22.10
C GLN A 17 9.12 8.56 20.92
N VAL A 18 9.58 9.81 20.97
CA VAL A 18 10.38 10.42 19.91
C VAL A 18 11.84 10.40 20.30
N SER A 19 12.72 9.97 19.37
CA SER A 19 14.17 10.02 19.52
C SER A 19 14.80 10.95 18.47
N GLU A 20 16.03 11.37 18.71
CA GLU A 20 16.82 12.11 17.73
C GLU A 20 17.33 11.21 16.60
N GLU A 21 17.53 9.92 16.89
CA GLU A 21 17.97 8.93 15.90
C GLU A 21 16.82 8.56 14.95
N PRO A 22 16.99 8.64 13.63
CA PRO A 22 15.98 8.26 12.67
C PRO A 22 15.52 6.82 12.86
N HIS A 23 14.24 6.60 12.92
CA HIS A 23 13.58 5.29 12.80
C HIS A 23 12.05 5.45 12.72
N ILE A 24 11.39 4.41 12.28
CA ILE A 24 9.94 4.27 12.29
C ILE A 24 9.64 2.87 12.85
N ASP A 25 8.93 2.80 13.97
CA ASP A 25 8.40 1.56 14.53
C ASP A 25 6.99 1.86 15.01
N TRP A 26 6.05 1.78 14.07
CA TRP A 26 4.65 2.13 14.30
C TRP A 26 3.76 0.91 14.35
N ILE A 27 2.96 0.86 15.37
CA ILE A 27 1.93 -0.15 15.58
C ILE A 27 0.58 0.52 15.34
N ARG A 28 -0.28 -0.09 14.53
CA ARG A 28 -1.64 0.37 14.26
C ARG A 28 -1.71 1.83 13.75
N ALA A 29 -0.81 2.21 12.85
CA ALA A 29 -0.85 3.51 12.21
C ALA A 29 -2.08 3.62 11.28
N ILE A 30 -2.82 4.71 11.39
CA ILE A 30 -4.05 4.96 10.62
C ILE A 30 -3.87 6.20 9.75
N HIS A 31 -4.22 6.08 8.46
CA HIS A 31 -4.23 7.22 7.56
C HIS A 31 -5.39 8.17 7.91
N PRO A 32 -5.13 9.39 8.44
CA PRO A 32 -6.18 10.23 9.00
C PRO A 32 -7.23 10.67 7.98
N LEU A 33 -6.83 11.03 6.77
CA LEU A 33 -7.77 11.47 5.73
C LEU A 33 -8.62 10.31 5.21
N LEU A 34 -8.08 9.10 5.15
CA LEU A 34 -8.84 7.91 4.77
C LEU A 34 -9.87 7.58 5.84
N GLN A 35 -9.51 7.66 7.12
CA GLN A 35 -10.44 7.50 8.24
C GLN A 35 -11.62 8.46 8.12
N LEU A 36 -11.36 9.76 7.96
CA LEU A 36 -12.42 10.77 7.80
C LEU A 36 -13.31 10.52 6.58
N SER A 37 -12.73 10.06 5.47
CA SER A 37 -13.48 9.74 4.26
C SER A 37 -14.46 8.59 4.48
N LEU A 38 -14.03 7.53 5.16
CA LEU A 38 -14.89 6.38 5.48
C LEU A 38 -15.98 6.73 6.50
N GLU A 39 -15.64 7.49 7.54
CA GLU A 39 -16.61 7.96 8.53
C GLU A 39 -17.70 8.83 7.89
N ARG A 40 -17.33 9.74 6.97
CA ARG A 40 -18.31 10.56 6.21
C ARG A 40 -19.23 9.70 5.35
N LYS A 41 -18.69 8.68 4.65
CA LYS A 41 -19.49 7.77 3.83
C LYS A 41 -20.47 6.96 4.68
N SER A 42 -20.05 6.46 5.84
CA SER A 42 -20.92 5.72 6.75
C SER A 42 -22.07 6.59 7.29
N HIS A 43 -21.79 7.83 7.68
CA HIS A 43 -22.84 8.78 8.11
C HIS A 43 -23.82 9.12 6.99
N GLN A 44 -23.35 9.28 5.75
CA GLN A 44 -24.25 9.53 4.60
C GLN A 44 -25.16 8.33 4.30
N MET A 45 -24.65 7.10 4.45
CA MET A 45 -25.48 5.90 4.30
C MET A 45 -26.55 5.83 5.39
N VAL A 46 -26.19 6.02 6.65
CA VAL A 46 -27.16 6.01 7.77
C VAL A 46 -28.26 7.05 7.55
N ASN A 47 -27.89 8.29 7.19
CA ASN A 47 -28.88 9.35 6.92
C ASN A 47 -29.81 9.02 5.74
N ARG A 48 -29.35 8.30 4.71
CA ARG A 48 -30.22 7.83 3.61
C ARG A 48 -31.22 6.77 4.08
N TYR A 49 -30.81 5.88 4.97
CA TYR A 49 -31.73 4.89 5.55
C TYR A 49 -32.76 5.52 6.49
N GLU A 50 -32.38 6.55 7.27
CA GLU A 50 -33.25 7.26 8.19
C GLU A 50 -34.22 8.22 7.48
N SER A 51 -33.82 8.83 6.37
CA SER A 51 -34.66 9.75 5.59
C SER A 51 -35.73 9.06 4.75
N GLY A 52 -35.71 7.73 4.67
CA GLY A 52 -36.78 6.98 3.97
C GLY A 52 -36.85 7.23 2.45
N ASP A 53 -35.81 7.84 1.85
CA ASP A 53 -35.67 7.99 0.42
C ASP A 53 -35.36 6.64 -0.23
N ASN A 54 -36.37 5.79 -0.29
CA ASN A 54 -36.49 4.77 -1.32
C ASN A 54 -36.60 5.54 -2.64
N ALA A 55 -35.47 5.69 -3.34
CA ALA A 55 -35.48 6.15 -4.70
C ALA A 55 -36.42 5.24 -5.47
N SER A 56 -37.65 5.71 -5.64
CA SER A 56 -38.59 5.16 -6.60
C SER A 56 -37.89 5.20 -7.95
N THR A 57 -37.60 4.03 -8.48
CA THR A 57 -37.28 3.86 -9.88
C THR A 57 -38.45 4.41 -10.70
N ASP A 58 -38.41 5.70 -11.02
CA ASP A 58 -39.25 6.24 -12.09
C ASP A 58 -38.81 5.57 -13.39
N LYS A 59 -39.56 4.52 -13.72
CA LYS A 59 -39.54 3.92 -15.06
C LYS A 59 -40.08 4.96 -16.03
N VAL A 60 -39.17 5.76 -16.61
CA VAL A 60 -39.47 6.44 -17.86
C VAL A 60 -39.40 5.39 -18.97
N THR A 61 -40.58 4.88 -19.34
CA THR A 61 -40.76 4.10 -20.56
C THR A 61 -40.56 5.03 -21.74
N VAL A 62 -39.39 5.01 -22.36
CA VAL A 62 -39.20 5.46 -23.73
C VAL A 62 -38.83 4.22 -24.56
N ASP A 63 -39.71 3.95 -25.50
CA ASP A 63 -39.62 2.90 -26.50
C ASP A 63 -38.30 3.03 -27.31
N GLY A 64 -37.55 1.90 -27.41
CA GLY A 64 -36.39 1.80 -28.31
C GLY A 64 -35.18 1.07 -27.71
N SER A 65 -35.22 -0.26 -27.76
CA SER A 65 -34.13 -1.24 -27.75
C SER A 65 -32.70 -0.71 -27.55
N VAL A 66 -32.24 -0.67 -26.31
CA VAL A 66 -30.83 -0.87 -25.94
C VAL A 66 -30.85 -1.89 -24.80
N LYS A 67 -30.32 -3.08 -25.05
CA LYS A 67 -29.98 -4.02 -24.00
C LYS A 67 -28.77 -3.45 -23.30
N GLU A 68 -28.94 -2.80 -22.17
CA GLU A 68 -27.86 -2.55 -21.22
C GLU A 68 -27.51 -3.91 -20.60
N ASP A 69 -26.27 -4.29 -20.76
CA ASP A 69 -25.74 -5.55 -20.28
C ASP A 69 -25.85 -5.62 -18.75
N GLU A 70 -26.61 -6.59 -18.25
CA GLU A 70 -26.72 -6.91 -16.80
C GLU A 70 -25.35 -7.19 -16.14
N GLU A 71 -24.32 -7.48 -16.92
CA GLU A 71 -22.95 -7.68 -16.46
C GLU A 71 -22.31 -6.41 -15.86
N THR A 72 -22.57 -5.22 -16.43
CA THR A 72 -21.96 -3.96 -15.95
C THR A 72 -22.50 -3.55 -14.57
N VAL A 73 -23.77 -3.80 -14.30
CA VAL A 73 -24.40 -3.50 -13.00
C VAL A 73 -23.89 -4.45 -11.91
N LEU A 74 -23.64 -5.72 -12.25
CA LEU A 74 -23.09 -6.71 -11.32
C LEU A 74 -21.61 -6.45 -10.99
N GLU A 75 -20.84 -5.86 -11.89
CA GLU A 75 -19.45 -5.48 -11.63
C GLU A 75 -19.36 -4.27 -10.70
N GLU A 76 -20.22 -3.27 -10.84
CA GLU A 76 -20.28 -2.13 -9.92
C GLU A 76 -20.77 -2.52 -8.52
N GLU A 77 -21.75 -3.41 -8.40
CA GLU A 77 -22.21 -3.94 -7.12
C GLU A 77 -21.16 -4.82 -6.42
N ASN A 78 -20.38 -5.60 -7.15
CA ASN A 78 -19.30 -6.40 -6.60
C ASN A 78 -18.07 -5.55 -6.19
N ALA A 79 -17.78 -4.46 -6.89
CA ALA A 79 -16.73 -3.51 -6.54
C ALA A 79 -17.06 -2.76 -5.23
N THR A 80 -18.33 -2.46 -4.97
CA THR A 80 -18.78 -1.81 -3.74
C THR A 80 -18.81 -2.73 -2.52
N ARG A 81 -18.91 -4.04 -2.70
CA ARG A 81 -18.95 -5.03 -1.58
C ARG A 81 -17.62 -5.26 -0.89
N ASN A 82 -16.48 -4.85 -1.48
CA ASN A 82 -15.13 -5.11 -0.97
C ASN A 82 -14.43 -3.90 -0.34
N VAL A 83 -15.10 -2.76 -0.19
CA VAL A 83 -14.54 -1.62 0.54
C VAL A 83 -14.62 -1.91 2.04
N PRO A 84 -13.50 -1.92 2.77
CA PRO A 84 -13.54 -2.12 4.22
C PRO A 84 -14.42 -1.07 4.89
N SER A 85 -15.24 -1.49 5.83
CA SER A 85 -16.08 -0.58 6.64
C SER A 85 -15.25 0.31 7.57
N SER A 86 -13.99 -0.02 7.78
CA SER A 86 -13.03 0.73 8.58
C SER A 86 -11.63 0.66 7.97
N VAL A 87 -10.79 1.65 8.28
CA VAL A 87 -9.37 1.63 7.86
C VAL A 87 -8.66 0.47 8.55
N VAL A 88 -7.97 -0.35 7.76
CA VAL A 88 -7.06 -1.37 8.31
C VAL A 88 -5.80 -0.67 8.80
N PRO A 89 -5.44 -0.78 10.08
CA PRO A 89 -4.25 -0.16 10.62
C PRO A 89 -2.96 -0.76 10.03
N LEU A 90 -1.96 0.08 9.83
CA LEU A 90 -0.64 -0.28 9.32
C LEU A 90 0.33 -0.53 10.48
N ASP A 91 0.94 -1.71 10.51
CA ASP A 91 2.14 -1.99 11.30
C ASP A 91 3.36 -1.87 10.38
N ILE A 92 4.30 -0.98 10.70
CA ILE A 92 5.49 -0.76 9.88
C ILE A 92 6.73 -0.51 10.73
N GLN A 93 7.83 -1.13 10.32
CA GLN A 93 9.12 -1.01 10.97
C GLN A 93 10.20 -0.70 9.95
N VAL A 94 10.89 0.44 10.14
CA VAL A 94 12.08 0.86 9.40
C VAL A 94 13.12 1.28 10.44
N THR A 95 14.14 0.45 10.63
CA THR A 95 15.15 0.61 11.68
C THR A 95 16.54 0.77 11.08
N LYS A 96 17.53 1.04 11.89
CA LYS A 96 18.92 1.17 11.43
C LYS A 96 19.42 -0.11 10.74
N GLU A 97 18.98 -1.27 11.21
CA GLU A 97 19.31 -2.58 10.63
C GLU A 97 18.52 -2.89 9.37
N LYS A 98 17.41 -2.17 9.14
CA LYS A 98 16.48 -2.35 8.01
C LYS A 98 15.99 -0.99 7.55
N HIS A 99 16.91 -0.18 7.03
CA HIS A 99 16.62 1.22 6.68
C HIS A 99 16.02 1.41 5.28
N LEU A 100 16.09 0.38 4.42
CA LEU A 100 15.45 0.36 3.10
C LEU A 100 14.37 -0.71 3.07
N LEU A 101 13.10 -0.31 2.97
CA LEU A 101 11.95 -1.21 2.87
C LEU A 101 11.41 -1.19 1.43
N ILE A 102 11.41 -2.36 0.78
CA ILE A 102 10.89 -2.56 -0.59
C ILE A 102 9.55 -3.28 -0.49
N ILE A 103 8.47 -2.58 -0.78
CA ILE A 103 7.11 -3.11 -0.70
C ILE A 103 6.65 -3.59 -2.07
N SER A 104 6.19 -4.83 -2.13
CA SER A 104 5.61 -5.42 -3.34
C SER A 104 4.26 -6.08 -3.05
N GLY A 105 3.54 -6.45 -4.10
CA GLY A 105 2.19 -7.00 -4.00
C GLY A 105 1.26 -6.45 -5.08
N PRO A 106 -0.03 -6.83 -5.08
CA PRO A 106 -1.00 -6.36 -6.07
C PRO A 106 -1.24 -4.85 -5.94
N ASN A 107 -1.63 -4.18 -7.05
CA ASN A 107 -1.91 -2.73 -7.05
C ASN A 107 -3.04 -2.38 -6.07
N ALA A 108 -4.11 -3.15 -6.06
CA ALA A 108 -5.22 -2.98 -5.13
C ALA A 108 -4.86 -3.30 -3.67
N GLY A 109 -3.64 -3.78 -3.37
CA GLY A 109 -3.21 -4.20 -2.03
C GLY A 109 -2.97 -3.07 -1.02
N GLY A 110 -3.00 -1.80 -1.46
CA GLY A 110 -2.81 -0.64 -0.58
C GLY A 110 -1.37 -0.16 -0.45
N LYS A 111 -0.47 -0.51 -1.39
CA LYS A 111 0.95 -0.06 -1.39
C LYS A 111 1.09 1.45 -1.30
N SER A 112 0.42 2.19 -2.19
CA SER A 112 0.44 3.66 -2.24
C SER A 112 -0.17 4.29 -0.99
N VAL A 113 -1.21 3.66 -0.42
CA VAL A 113 -1.81 4.11 0.85
C VAL A 113 -0.82 3.93 2.00
N CYS A 114 -0.07 2.83 2.03
CA CYS A 114 0.99 2.59 3.02
C CYS A 114 2.04 3.72 2.96
N LEU A 115 2.57 4.03 1.77
CA LEU A 115 3.53 5.13 1.57
C LEU A 115 2.97 6.49 1.98
N LYS A 116 1.74 6.81 1.54
CA LYS A 116 1.06 8.07 1.90
C LYS A 116 0.85 8.16 3.40
N THR A 117 0.54 7.04 4.08
CA THR A 117 0.42 7.00 5.54
C THR A 117 1.75 7.34 6.21
N VAL A 118 2.83 6.70 5.79
CA VAL A 118 4.18 6.96 6.35
C VAL A 118 4.57 8.43 6.15
N GLY A 119 4.45 8.95 4.94
CA GLY A 119 4.82 10.34 4.62
C GLY A 119 4.00 11.35 5.41
N LEU A 120 2.67 11.19 5.43
CA LEU A 120 1.78 12.12 6.11
C LEU A 120 2.01 12.11 7.63
N LEU A 121 2.05 10.94 8.25
CA LEU A 121 2.23 10.86 9.70
C LEU A 121 3.60 11.36 10.16
N GLN A 122 4.67 11.03 9.43
CA GLN A 122 6.00 11.55 9.76
C GLN A 122 6.06 13.07 9.60
N TYR A 123 5.45 13.61 8.55
CA TYR A 123 5.38 15.06 8.35
C TYR A 123 4.55 15.75 9.43
N MET A 124 3.38 15.19 9.79
CA MET A 124 2.54 15.71 10.89
C MET A 124 3.32 15.75 12.20
N LEU A 125 4.04 14.67 12.54
CA LEU A 125 4.85 14.60 13.74
C LEU A 125 5.92 15.68 13.76
N GLN A 126 6.65 15.88 12.68
CA GLN A 126 7.70 16.89 12.55
C GLN A 126 7.15 18.33 12.54
N CYS A 127 5.86 18.51 12.28
CA CYS A 127 5.13 19.76 12.54
C CYS A 127 4.65 19.91 14.00
N GLY A 128 4.99 18.96 14.88
CA GLY A 128 4.57 18.94 16.29
C GLY A 128 3.09 18.62 16.48
N LEU A 129 2.55 17.72 15.63
CA LEU A 129 1.20 17.17 15.78
C LEU A 129 1.30 15.76 16.36
N SER A 130 0.36 15.38 17.22
CA SER A 130 0.15 13.97 17.57
C SER A 130 -0.39 13.20 16.38
N ILE A 131 -0.06 11.93 16.27
CA ILE A 131 -0.40 11.09 15.12
C ILE A 131 -1.21 9.86 15.53
N PRO A 132 -2.12 9.36 14.68
CA PRO A 132 -2.97 8.20 14.97
C PRO A 132 -2.18 6.89 14.85
N ILE A 133 -1.49 6.53 15.91
CA ILE A 133 -0.69 5.30 16.07
C ILE A 133 -0.96 4.65 17.43
N GLY A 134 -0.56 3.40 17.61
CA GLY A 134 -0.67 2.70 18.89
C GLY A 134 0.32 3.22 19.94
N ASP A 135 -0.03 3.03 21.20
CA ASP A 135 0.69 3.53 22.39
C ASP A 135 2.14 3.02 22.54
N ARG A 136 2.46 1.87 21.94
CA ARG A 136 3.81 1.28 21.97
C ARG A 136 4.68 1.66 20.77
N SER A 137 4.23 2.60 19.96
CA SER A 137 4.97 3.06 18.80
C SER A 137 6.12 3.98 19.20
N THR A 138 7.23 3.84 18.50
CA THR A 138 8.40 4.73 18.63
C THR A 138 8.77 5.32 17.27
N THR A 139 9.38 6.49 17.27
CA THR A 139 9.74 7.17 16.04
C THR A 139 10.95 8.08 16.23
N GLY A 140 11.68 8.29 15.15
CA GLY A 140 12.80 9.23 15.10
C GLY A 140 12.52 10.43 14.23
N MET A 141 13.45 11.39 14.26
CA MET A 141 13.37 12.61 13.47
C MET A 141 14.28 12.52 12.24
N PHE A 142 13.74 12.91 11.10
CA PHE A 142 14.47 13.00 9.84
C PHE A 142 14.77 14.47 9.52
N ASN A 143 15.92 14.74 8.91
CA ASN A 143 16.24 16.09 8.48
C ASN A 143 15.50 16.48 7.19
N ASP A 144 15.32 15.52 6.30
CA ASP A 144 14.61 15.68 5.04
C ASP A 144 13.61 14.53 4.83
N ILE A 145 12.43 14.86 4.31
CA ILE A 145 11.45 13.90 3.80
C ILE A 145 11.29 14.19 2.32
N MET A 146 11.69 13.25 1.47
CA MET A 146 11.63 13.38 0.02
C MET A 146 10.61 12.40 -0.52
N ILE A 147 9.69 12.90 -1.35
CA ILE A 147 8.51 12.14 -1.78
C ILE A 147 8.43 12.19 -3.30
N ASP A 148 8.22 11.01 -3.92
CA ASP A 148 7.86 10.82 -5.31
C ASP A 148 6.68 9.86 -5.35
N ILE A 149 5.49 10.38 -5.07
CA ILE A 149 4.22 9.66 -4.98
C ILE A 149 3.20 10.44 -5.80
N GLY A 150 2.72 9.87 -6.88
CA GLY A 150 1.65 10.45 -7.67
C GLY A 150 1.51 9.76 -9.00
N ASP A 151 0.26 9.46 -9.35
CA ASP A 151 -0.15 9.16 -10.71
C ASP A 151 -0.36 10.51 -11.40
N GLU A 152 0.67 11.09 -12.00
CA GLU A 152 0.44 12.12 -13.01
C GLU A 152 -0.08 11.44 -14.29
N GLN A 153 -1.29 10.90 -14.20
CA GLN A 153 -2.06 10.45 -15.36
C GLN A 153 -2.57 11.68 -16.14
N SER A 154 -1.66 12.49 -16.62
CA SER A 154 -2.00 13.40 -17.70
C SER A 154 -1.84 12.62 -19.00
N ILE A 155 -2.96 12.37 -19.66
CA ILE A 155 -3.11 11.66 -20.93
C ILE A 155 -2.18 12.22 -22.05
N GLU A 156 -1.54 13.35 -21.82
CA GLU A 156 -0.78 14.05 -22.85
C GLU A 156 0.72 13.76 -22.91
N ASN A 157 1.35 13.12 -21.89
CA ASN A 157 2.81 12.96 -21.91
C ASN A 157 3.35 11.84 -20.99
N ASP A 158 3.29 10.58 -21.39
CA ASP A 158 3.98 9.47 -20.68
C ASP A 158 5.49 9.72 -20.55
N LEU A 159 6.12 10.31 -21.57
CA LEU A 159 7.53 10.68 -21.56
C LEU A 159 7.84 11.81 -20.56
N SER A 160 6.87 12.71 -20.28
CA SER A 160 7.04 13.76 -19.29
C SER A 160 6.98 13.21 -17.87
N THR A 161 6.12 12.24 -17.60
CA THR A 161 5.98 11.58 -16.30
C THR A 161 7.27 10.85 -15.91
N TYR A 162 7.81 10.01 -16.79
CA TYR A 162 9.08 9.32 -16.54
C TYR A 162 10.25 10.29 -16.34
N SER A 163 10.32 11.37 -17.16
CA SER A 163 11.35 12.40 -17.03
C SER A 163 11.25 13.14 -15.69
N SER A 164 10.03 13.39 -15.21
CA SER A 164 9.79 14.02 -13.90
C SER A 164 10.26 13.12 -12.76
N HIS A 165 9.95 11.83 -12.80
CA HIS A 165 10.47 10.85 -11.85
C HIS A 165 12.01 10.82 -11.82
N LEU A 166 12.66 10.78 -13.00
CA LEU A 166 14.11 10.82 -13.10
C LEU A 166 14.70 12.12 -12.53
N MET A 167 14.05 13.25 -12.72
CA MET A 167 14.46 14.53 -12.14
C MET A 167 14.36 14.51 -10.62
N ASN A 168 13.27 13.98 -10.07
CA ASN A 168 13.10 13.79 -8.63
C ASN A 168 14.19 12.86 -8.06
N MET A 169 14.45 11.72 -8.70
CA MET A 169 15.51 10.79 -8.31
C MET A 169 16.89 11.45 -8.32
N LYS A 170 17.17 12.28 -9.33
CA LYS A 170 18.43 13.06 -9.41
C LYS A 170 18.60 14.00 -8.21
N ILE A 171 17.52 14.68 -7.79
CA ILE A 171 17.53 15.56 -6.62
C ILE A 171 17.71 14.72 -5.34
N MET A 172 16.96 13.61 -5.21
CA MET A 172 17.07 12.69 -4.08
C MET A 172 18.48 12.13 -3.93
N MET A 173 19.09 11.62 -5.01
CA MET A 173 20.46 11.11 -4.99
C MET A 173 21.50 12.17 -4.55
N ARG A 174 21.30 13.43 -4.93
CA ARG A 174 22.20 14.52 -4.54
C ARG A 174 22.10 14.89 -3.06
N ARG A 175 20.87 14.92 -2.51
CA ARG A 175 20.58 15.42 -1.16
C ARG A 175 20.53 14.33 -0.10
N ALA A 176 20.26 13.08 -0.49
CA ALA A 176 20.13 11.97 0.44
C ALA A 176 21.38 11.78 1.31
N ASN A 177 21.13 11.51 2.59
CA ASN A 177 22.10 11.17 3.62
C ASN A 177 21.44 10.24 4.66
N ASP A 178 22.16 9.86 5.69
CA ASP A 178 21.75 8.95 6.76
C ASP A 178 20.62 9.48 7.67
N ARG A 179 20.12 10.69 7.43
CA ARG A 179 18.98 11.31 8.11
C ARG A 179 17.84 11.71 7.15
N THR A 180 17.85 11.19 5.94
CA THR A 180 16.84 11.46 4.91
C THR A 180 15.87 10.31 4.80
N LEU A 181 14.56 10.57 4.86
CA LEU A 181 13.49 9.63 4.53
C LEU A 181 13.06 9.83 3.08
N ILE A 182 13.10 8.77 2.29
CA ILE A 182 12.73 8.74 0.87
C ILE A 182 11.50 7.86 0.70
N LEU A 183 10.47 8.38 0.03
CA LEU A 183 9.23 7.67 -0.26
C LEU A 183 8.97 7.70 -1.76
N ILE A 184 9.01 6.54 -2.43
CA ILE A 184 8.82 6.42 -3.88
C ILE A 184 7.75 5.37 -4.17
N ASP A 185 6.71 5.76 -4.90
CA ASP A 185 5.68 4.84 -5.38
C ASP A 185 6.02 4.35 -6.80
N GLU A 186 5.73 3.10 -7.08
CA GLU A 186 5.94 2.44 -8.37
C GLU A 186 7.34 2.67 -8.98
N PHE A 187 8.38 2.48 -8.16
CA PHE A 187 9.75 2.80 -8.49
C PHE A 187 10.25 2.14 -9.77
N GLY A 188 10.63 2.96 -10.75
CA GLY A 188 11.18 2.55 -12.04
C GLY A 188 10.16 2.40 -13.17
N THR A 189 8.85 2.61 -12.93
CA THR A 189 7.80 2.53 -13.95
C THR A 189 7.84 3.71 -14.94
N GLY A 190 7.05 3.63 -16.02
CA GLY A 190 6.95 4.69 -17.03
C GLY A 190 7.92 4.57 -18.21
N THR A 191 8.68 3.46 -18.31
CA THR A 191 9.54 3.16 -19.44
C THR A 191 9.60 1.64 -19.69
N GLU A 192 10.42 1.21 -20.65
CA GLU A 192 10.65 -0.20 -20.91
C GLU A 192 11.13 -0.92 -19.63
N PRO A 193 10.50 -2.04 -19.23
CA PRO A 193 10.69 -2.66 -17.92
C PRO A 193 12.12 -3.04 -17.55
N GLN A 194 12.91 -3.53 -18.50
CA GLN A 194 14.30 -3.94 -18.22
C GLN A 194 15.18 -2.73 -17.93
N ILE A 195 15.04 -1.67 -18.73
CA ILE A 195 15.81 -0.44 -18.56
C ILE A 195 15.35 0.31 -17.30
N GLY A 196 14.03 0.43 -17.09
CA GLY A 196 13.46 1.05 -15.91
C GLY A 196 13.89 0.35 -14.63
N GLY A 197 13.84 -0.98 -14.60
CA GLY A 197 14.30 -1.80 -13.49
C GLY A 197 15.80 -1.63 -13.21
N ALA A 198 16.64 -1.61 -14.24
CA ALA A 198 18.08 -1.43 -14.07
C ALA A 198 18.46 -0.04 -13.54
N ILE A 199 17.79 1.01 -14.04
CA ILE A 199 17.98 2.38 -13.53
C ILE A 199 17.54 2.48 -12.07
N ALA A 200 16.35 1.94 -11.74
CA ALA A 200 15.83 1.94 -10.39
C ALA A 200 16.76 1.23 -9.41
N GLU A 201 17.31 0.06 -9.79
CA GLU A 201 18.28 -0.65 -8.96
C GLU A 201 19.57 0.16 -8.73
N SER A 202 20.06 0.82 -9.79
CA SER A 202 21.25 1.66 -9.69
C SER A 202 21.04 2.87 -8.77
N VAL A 203 19.87 3.49 -8.83
CA VAL A 203 19.47 4.58 -7.92
C VAL A 203 19.32 4.06 -6.48
N LEU A 204 18.66 2.90 -6.30
CA LEU A 204 18.51 2.28 -4.98
C LEU A 204 19.86 1.98 -4.33
N ARG A 205 20.84 1.53 -5.12
CA ARG A 205 22.22 1.30 -4.67
C ARG A 205 22.88 2.59 -4.16
N GLN A 206 22.60 3.74 -4.78
CA GLN A 206 23.09 5.04 -4.29
C GLN A 206 22.43 5.40 -2.93
N PHE A 207 21.15 5.15 -2.74
CA PHE A 207 20.49 5.38 -1.45
C PHE A 207 21.08 4.46 -0.37
N TRP A 208 21.30 3.19 -0.70
CA TRP A 208 21.92 2.21 0.19
C TRP A 208 23.33 2.63 0.62
N GLN A 209 24.19 3.04 -0.32
CA GLN A 209 25.56 3.50 -0.04
C GLN A 209 25.59 4.74 0.85
N LYS A 210 24.58 5.60 0.78
CA LYS A 210 24.43 6.79 1.60
C LYS A 210 23.74 6.53 2.95
N HIS A 211 23.40 5.30 3.23
CA HIS A 211 22.62 4.91 4.41
C HIS A 211 21.31 5.70 4.56
N ALA A 212 20.72 6.15 3.45
CA ALA A 212 19.43 6.83 3.46
C ALA A 212 18.31 5.85 3.89
N TRP A 213 17.27 6.40 4.46
CA TRP A 213 16.07 5.67 4.84
C TRP A 213 15.08 5.71 3.69
N ALA A 214 14.53 4.58 3.29
CA ALA A 214 13.55 4.59 2.22
C ALA A 214 12.44 3.56 2.43
N VAL A 215 11.24 3.95 2.01
CA VAL A 215 10.11 3.04 1.78
C VAL A 215 9.70 3.22 0.33
N ILE A 216 9.83 2.15 -0.45
CA ILE A 216 9.53 2.18 -1.89
C ILE A 216 8.57 1.07 -2.25
N THR A 217 7.72 1.31 -3.24
CA THR A 217 6.90 0.25 -3.84
C THR A 217 7.41 -0.09 -5.23
N THR A 218 7.29 -1.34 -5.61
CA THR A 218 7.73 -1.79 -6.93
C THR A 218 7.04 -3.07 -7.36
N HIS A 219 7.02 -3.29 -8.69
CA HIS A 219 6.67 -4.55 -9.32
C HIS A 219 7.90 -5.30 -9.84
N TYR A 220 9.08 -4.67 -9.89
CA TYR A 220 10.27 -5.24 -10.48
C TYR A 220 10.93 -6.30 -9.59
N GLN A 221 11.23 -7.45 -10.20
CA GLN A 221 11.86 -8.59 -9.51
C GLN A 221 13.29 -8.29 -9.07
N ASN A 222 14.07 -7.60 -9.90
CA ASN A 222 15.45 -7.25 -9.57
C ASN A 222 15.55 -6.41 -8.29
N LEU A 223 14.59 -5.52 -8.03
CA LEU A 223 14.55 -4.76 -6.78
C LEU A 223 14.22 -5.63 -5.56
N LYS A 224 13.40 -6.68 -5.75
CA LYS A 224 13.13 -7.65 -4.68
C LYS A 224 14.38 -8.47 -4.34
N HIS A 225 15.15 -8.89 -5.37
CA HIS A 225 16.43 -9.58 -5.18
C HIS A 225 17.50 -8.68 -4.57
N PHE A 226 17.47 -7.38 -4.86
CA PHE A 226 18.38 -6.42 -4.24
C PHE A 226 18.37 -6.51 -2.71
N ALA A 227 17.22 -6.76 -2.10
CA ALA A 227 17.08 -6.90 -0.65
C ALA A 227 17.77 -8.16 -0.09
N GLU A 228 17.96 -9.19 -0.89
CA GLU A 228 18.63 -10.43 -0.49
C GLU A 228 20.14 -10.24 -0.40
N ASP A 229 20.71 -9.41 -1.29
CA ASP A 229 22.15 -9.22 -1.45
C ASP A 229 22.70 -7.98 -0.67
N HIS A 230 21.83 -7.10 -0.19
CA HIS A 230 22.24 -5.83 0.42
C HIS A 230 21.76 -5.72 1.87
N PRO A 231 22.65 -5.94 2.86
CA PRO A 231 22.33 -5.75 4.29
C PRO A 231 21.74 -4.36 4.56
N GLY A 232 20.73 -4.28 5.40
CA GLY A 232 20.00 -3.03 5.65
C GLY A 232 18.80 -2.82 4.74
N THR A 233 18.61 -3.68 3.74
CA THR A 233 17.43 -3.69 2.89
C THR A 233 16.53 -4.87 3.25
N VAL A 234 15.22 -4.65 3.24
CA VAL A 234 14.23 -5.69 3.56
C VAL A 234 13.05 -5.63 2.61
N ASN A 235 12.55 -6.79 2.21
CA ASN A 235 11.31 -6.92 1.46
C ASN A 235 10.09 -6.84 2.38
N GLY A 236 9.01 -6.24 1.88
CA GLY A 236 7.69 -6.25 2.47
C GLY A 236 6.64 -6.67 1.45
N ALA A 237 5.65 -7.44 1.90
CA ALA A 237 4.53 -7.90 1.08
C ALA A 237 3.22 -7.28 1.56
N MET A 238 2.45 -6.66 0.65
CA MET A 238 1.04 -6.39 0.93
C MET A 238 0.26 -7.69 0.79
N LEU A 239 -0.41 -8.08 1.89
CA LEU A 239 -1.12 -9.35 1.96
C LEU A 239 -2.42 -9.32 1.17
N TYR A 240 -2.75 -10.46 0.55
CA TYR A 240 -3.94 -10.66 -0.25
C TYR A 240 -4.59 -12.01 0.08
N ASP A 241 -5.90 -12.02 0.24
CA ASP A 241 -6.66 -13.23 0.45
C ASP A 241 -7.03 -13.87 -0.89
N ARG A 242 -6.44 -15.02 -1.19
CA ARG A 242 -6.69 -15.73 -2.45
C ARG A 242 -8.03 -16.42 -2.51
N HIS A 243 -8.59 -16.84 -1.37
CA HIS A 243 -9.90 -17.48 -1.35
C HIS A 243 -11.03 -16.48 -1.58
N MET A 244 -10.97 -15.38 -0.84
CA MET A 244 -11.94 -14.28 -0.98
C MET A 244 -11.58 -13.33 -2.14
N MET A 245 -10.39 -13.52 -2.74
CA MET A 245 -9.87 -12.66 -3.82
C MET A 245 -9.97 -11.17 -3.48
N CYS A 246 -9.54 -10.80 -2.26
CA CYS A 246 -9.56 -9.41 -1.80
C CYS A 246 -8.25 -9.03 -1.08
N PRO A 247 -7.86 -7.75 -1.12
CA PRO A 247 -6.71 -7.27 -0.37
C PRO A 247 -6.99 -7.28 1.13
N LEU A 248 -5.99 -7.63 1.91
CA LEU A 248 -6.04 -7.56 3.37
C LEU A 248 -5.57 -6.22 3.92
N PHE A 249 -4.94 -5.39 3.09
CA PHE A 249 -4.33 -4.09 3.45
C PHE A 249 -3.34 -4.19 4.63
N GLN A 250 -2.73 -5.34 4.81
CA GLN A 250 -1.74 -5.61 5.85
C GLN A 250 -0.36 -5.77 5.22
N LEU A 251 0.67 -5.21 5.87
CA LEU A 251 2.07 -5.33 5.47
C LEU A 251 2.75 -6.45 6.25
N ALA A 252 3.39 -7.38 5.55
CA ALA A 252 4.26 -8.40 6.13
C ALA A 252 5.71 -8.10 5.76
N ILE A 253 6.54 -7.73 6.74
CA ILE A 253 7.97 -7.42 6.54
C ILE A 253 8.80 -8.70 6.60
N GLY A 254 9.84 -8.79 5.75
CA GLY A 254 10.80 -9.88 5.68
C GLY A 254 10.66 -10.78 4.45
N ARG A 255 9.67 -10.54 3.59
CA ARG A 255 9.43 -11.34 2.37
C ARG A 255 8.87 -10.49 1.24
N PRO A 256 9.22 -10.80 -0.04
CA PRO A 256 8.63 -10.12 -1.19
C PRO A 256 7.17 -10.53 -1.40
N GLY A 257 6.36 -9.62 -1.92
CA GLY A 257 4.99 -9.86 -2.32
C GLY A 257 4.86 -10.39 -3.75
N SER A 258 3.77 -11.13 -4.01
CA SER A 258 3.36 -11.57 -5.33
C SER A 258 2.43 -10.57 -6.02
N SER A 259 2.36 -10.62 -7.35
CA SER A 259 1.43 -9.81 -8.13
C SER A 259 0.02 -10.38 -8.17
N PHE A 260 -0.15 -11.68 -7.89
CA PHE A 260 -1.42 -12.43 -8.02
C PHE A 260 -2.06 -12.36 -9.41
N ALA A 261 -1.30 -12.04 -10.45
CA ALA A 261 -1.82 -11.87 -11.81
C ALA A 261 -2.47 -13.14 -12.35
N ILE A 262 -1.90 -14.30 -12.07
CA ILE A 262 -2.42 -15.61 -12.50
C ILE A 262 -3.78 -15.91 -11.82
N GLU A 263 -3.90 -15.64 -10.53
CA GLU A 263 -5.12 -15.84 -9.79
C GLU A 263 -6.24 -14.89 -10.25
N ILE A 264 -5.89 -13.65 -10.51
CA ILE A 264 -6.81 -12.66 -11.06
C ILE A 264 -7.27 -13.09 -12.45
N ALA A 265 -6.37 -13.53 -13.33
CA ALA A 265 -6.71 -14.05 -14.66
C ALA A 265 -7.66 -15.24 -14.59
N ARG A 266 -7.44 -16.18 -13.66
CA ARG A 266 -8.34 -17.32 -13.43
C ARG A 266 -9.73 -16.87 -12.97
N LYS A 267 -9.80 -15.91 -12.07
CA LYS A 267 -11.07 -15.36 -11.56
C LYS A 267 -11.86 -14.61 -12.65
N THR A 268 -11.18 -13.90 -13.53
CA THR A 268 -11.80 -13.21 -14.67
C THR A 268 -12.26 -14.15 -15.79
N GLY A 269 -12.07 -15.47 -15.64
CA GLY A 269 -12.56 -16.46 -16.59
C GLY A 269 -11.63 -16.70 -17.79
N ILE A 270 -10.35 -16.32 -17.70
CA ILE A 270 -9.36 -16.70 -18.72
C ILE A 270 -9.24 -18.23 -18.77
N PRO A 271 -9.28 -18.87 -19.97
CA PRO A 271 -9.19 -20.31 -20.10
C PRO A 271 -7.94 -20.89 -19.41
N GLU A 272 -8.12 -22.05 -18.74
CA GLU A 272 -7.03 -22.66 -17.95
C GLU A 272 -5.82 -23.04 -18.82
N GLU A 273 -6.03 -23.37 -20.11
CA GLU A 273 -4.97 -23.64 -21.07
C GLU A 273 -4.04 -22.43 -21.26
N VAL A 274 -4.61 -21.22 -21.34
CA VAL A 274 -3.85 -19.96 -21.46
C VAL A 274 -3.09 -19.66 -20.16
N ILE A 275 -3.71 -19.93 -19.01
CA ILE A 275 -3.10 -19.75 -17.69
C ILE A 275 -1.94 -20.73 -17.50
N GLN A 276 -2.09 -21.97 -17.94
CA GLN A 276 -1.04 -22.98 -17.86
C GLN A 276 0.16 -22.62 -18.76
N ASP A 277 -0.09 -22.21 -19.99
CA ASP A 277 0.95 -21.77 -20.93
C ASP A 277 1.71 -20.55 -20.38
N ALA A 278 0.99 -19.54 -19.86
CA ALA A 278 1.58 -18.39 -19.21
C ALA A 278 2.44 -18.79 -17.98
N SER A 279 2.00 -19.77 -17.21
CA SER A 279 2.72 -20.28 -16.05
C SER A 279 4.02 -21.01 -16.44
N GLU A 280 4.00 -21.75 -17.56
CA GLU A 280 5.19 -22.41 -18.11
C GLU A 280 6.20 -21.39 -18.65
N ILE A 281 5.73 -20.34 -19.33
CA ILE A 281 6.59 -19.24 -19.83
C ILE A 281 7.29 -18.52 -18.68
N VAL A 282 6.59 -18.26 -17.57
CA VAL A 282 7.16 -17.56 -16.40
C VAL A 282 8.14 -18.43 -15.60
N GLY A 283 7.93 -19.75 -15.58
CA GLY A 283 8.79 -20.73 -14.91
C GLY A 283 8.41 -21.07 -13.48
N SER A 284 8.89 -22.22 -13.01
CA SER A 284 8.52 -22.83 -11.73
C SER A 284 8.95 -22.03 -10.49
N ASP A 285 10.07 -21.33 -10.56
CA ASP A 285 10.64 -20.58 -9.42
C ASP A 285 9.73 -19.41 -8.99
N TYR A 286 9.07 -18.78 -9.96
CA TYR A 286 8.10 -17.75 -9.71
C TYR A 286 6.87 -18.28 -8.93
N ILE A 287 6.41 -19.48 -9.30
CA ILE A 287 5.25 -20.14 -8.71
C ILE A 287 5.54 -20.63 -7.29
N GLN A 288 6.77 -21.06 -7.01
CA GLN A 288 7.15 -21.52 -5.65
C GLN A 288 7.24 -20.39 -4.64
N SER A 289 7.79 -19.23 -5.00
CA SER A 289 7.75 -18.02 -4.17
C SER A 289 6.33 -17.67 -3.75
N ASP A 290 5.41 -17.86 -4.66
CA ASP A 290 4.01 -17.53 -4.49
C ASP A 290 3.28 -18.48 -3.53
N LYS A 291 3.55 -19.81 -3.60
CA LYS A 291 3.01 -20.79 -2.65
C LYS A 291 3.47 -20.56 -1.22
N TYR A 292 4.71 -20.15 -1.04
CA TYR A 292 5.29 -19.90 0.28
C TYR A 292 4.62 -18.72 1.02
N LEU A 293 4.18 -17.69 0.26
CA LEU A 293 3.40 -16.59 0.82
C LEU A 293 1.98 -17.03 1.25
N GLN A 294 1.40 -18.05 0.59
CA GLN A 294 0.11 -18.63 0.98
C GLN A 294 0.14 -19.22 2.38
N ASP A 295 1.18 -19.96 2.68
CA ASP A 295 1.30 -20.67 3.97
C ASP A 295 1.40 -19.66 5.12
N ILE A 296 2.05 -18.50 4.91
CA ILE A 296 2.16 -17.46 5.95
C ILE A 296 0.83 -16.77 6.21
N VAL A 297 0.07 -16.43 5.18
CA VAL A 297 -1.26 -15.80 5.33
C VAL A 297 -2.18 -16.73 6.09
N ARG A 298 -2.14 -18.04 5.77
CA ARG A 298 -2.90 -19.07 6.48
C ARG A 298 -2.51 -19.18 7.94
N ASP A 299 -1.21 -19.23 8.22
CA ASP A 299 -0.71 -19.36 9.59
C ASP A 299 -1.00 -18.11 10.43
N LYS A 300 -0.85 -16.92 9.85
CA LYS A 300 -1.18 -15.65 10.53
C LYS A 300 -2.67 -15.60 10.89
N ARG A 301 -3.57 -15.94 9.95
CA ARG A 301 -5.02 -16.04 10.23
C ARG A 301 -5.37 -17.04 11.30
N TYR A 302 -4.74 -18.21 11.26
CA TYR A 302 -4.93 -19.22 12.28
C TYR A 302 -4.60 -18.68 13.68
N TRP A 303 -3.47 -17.99 13.83
CA TRP A 303 -3.06 -17.42 15.10
C TRP A 303 -3.89 -16.20 15.52
N GLU A 304 -4.34 -15.35 14.60
CA GLU A 304 -5.25 -14.24 14.89
C GLU A 304 -6.62 -14.73 15.36
N ASN A 305 -7.20 -15.70 14.69
CA ASN A 305 -8.45 -16.33 15.11
C ASN A 305 -8.31 -17.00 16.49
N LYS A 306 -7.20 -17.68 16.73
CA LYS A 306 -6.93 -18.30 18.01
C LYS A 306 -6.79 -17.29 19.16
N ARG A 307 -6.16 -16.14 18.90
CA ARG A 307 -6.10 -15.01 19.86
C ARG A 307 -7.48 -14.45 20.17
N GLN A 308 -8.31 -14.24 19.17
CA GLN A 308 -9.68 -13.75 19.37
C GLN A 308 -10.52 -14.72 20.18
N THR A 309 -10.39 -16.03 19.94
CA THR A 309 -11.10 -17.06 20.68
C THR A 309 -10.65 -17.12 22.15
N VAL A 310 -9.37 -16.90 22.43
CA VAL A 310 -8.85 -16.86 23.83
C VAL A 310 -9.34 -15.62 24.57
N HIS A 311 -9.41 -14.45 23.89
CA HIS A 311 -9.91 -13.20 24.52
C HIS A 311 -11.44 -13.15 24.69
N SER A 312 -12.18 -14.00 24.01
CA SER A 312 -13.64 -14.12 24.19
C SER A 312 -14.05 -15.09 25.31
N HIS A 313 -13.08 -15.77 25.94
CA HIS A 313 -13.28 -16.70 27.05
C HIS A 313 -12.73 -16.19 28.39
N GLU A 314 -12.15 -14.97 28.42
CA GLU A 314 -11.87 -14.18 29.63
C GLU A 314 -12.93 -13.08 29.78
#